data_8d5551af7bcf7ab50d2364fddef7d8c0
#
_entry.id   8d5551af7bcf7ab50d2364fddef7d8c0
#
_cell.length_a   1.000
_cell.length_b   1.000
_cell.length_c   1.000
_cell.angle_alpha   90.00
_cell.angle_beta   90.00
_cell.angle_gamma   90.00
#
_symmetry.space_group_name_H-M   'P 1'
#
loop_
_entity.id
_entity.type
_entity.pdbx_description
1 polymer ?
#
loop_
_entity_poly.entity_id
_entity_poly.type
_entity_poly.pdbx_seq_one_letter_code
_entity_poly.pdbx_strand_id
1 'polypeptide(L)'
;MTGLRAKGIERTFRHASGPVHVLRGVDLEVAPGELVTLSGPSGSGKSALLAVLAGFDRADAGAVEMAGEVLTSPPSWQVCALLPQALGLAGELTLAENVALPLRLGRTGGSLDRATELLEELGIGELAGRYPAEVSYGQQQRAALARAVVGRPEVLLADEPTAHLDQRSAPAAVRVLRRAADAGCAVLVATHHDEVHRAADRTLVLGGGRISVG
;
A
#
# COMPACT_ATOMS: atom_id res chain seq x y z
N MET A 1 -5.06 17.22 -11.07
CA MET A 1 -5.20 15.78 -11.35
C MET A 1 -5.62 15.13 -10.05
N THR A 2 -6.63 14.29 -10.04
CA THR A 2 -7.10 13.53 -8.87
C THR A 2 -6.17 12.34 -8.66
N GLY A 3 -5.58 12.18 -7.47
CA GLY A 3 -4.80 11.00 -7.12
C GLY A 3 -5.71 9.79 -6.91
N LEU A 4 -6.28 9.69 -5.71
CA LEU A 4 -7.25 8.66 -5.31
C LEU A 4 -8.49 9.32 -4.75
N ARG A 5 -9.67 8.91 -5.20
CA ARG A 5 -10.96 9.31 -4.63
C ARG A 5 -11.87 8.09 -4.48
N ALA A 6 -12.54 7.99 -3.35
CA ALA A 6 -13.60 7.02 -3.10
C ALA A 6 -14.86 7.75 -2.65
N LYS A 7 -16.01 7.35 -3.17
CA LYS A 7 -17.30 7.94 -2.83
C LYS A 7 -18.32 6.87 -2.50
N GLY A 8 -18.92 6.97 -1.32
CA GLY A 8 -20.01 6.12 -0.86
C GLY A 8 -19.68 4.64 -0.83
N ILE A 9 -18.44 4.26 -0.53
CA ILE A 9 -18.01 2.85 -0.55
C ILE A 9 -18.72 2.07 0.54
N GLU A 10 -19.46 1.05 0.13
CA GLU A 10 -20.10 0.08 1.01
C GLU A 10 -19.53 -1.31 0.77
N ARG A 11 -19.35 -2.08 1.85
CA ARG A 11 -18.94 -3.47 1.78
C ARG A 11 -19.49 -4.29 2.94
N THR A 12 -20.12 -5.39 2.60
CA THR A 12 -20.73 -6.34 3.52
C THR A 12 -20.16 -7.74 3.29
N PHE A 13 -19.69 -8.39 4.31
CA PHE A 13 -19.24 -9.77 4.25
C PHE A 13 -20.30 -10.69 4.83
N ARG A 14 -20.49 -11.87 4.21
CA ARG A 14 -21.34 -12.93 4.75
C ARG A 14 -20.56 -13.71 5.80
N HIS A 15 -21.10 -13.77 6.99
CA HIS A 15 -20.56 -14.55 8.09
C HIS A 15 -21.62 -15.56 8.56
N ALA A 16 -21.21 -16.64 9.24
CA ALA A 16 -22.13 -17.65 9.76
C ALA A 16 -23.20 -17.08 10.70
N SER A 17 -22.88 -16.00 11.42
CA SER A 17 -23.79 -15.27 12.32
C SER A 17 -24.65 -14.20 11.62
N GLY A 18 -24.59 -14.07 10.29
CA GLY A 18 -25.30 -13.06 9.52
C GLY A 18 -24.37 -12.07 8.78
N PRO A 19 -24.94 -11.14 8.01
CA PRO A 19 -24.16 -10.15 7.26
C PRO A 19 -23.46 -9.16 8.20
N VAL A 20 -22.18 -8.89 7.92
CA VAL A 20 -21.36 -7.90 8.64
C VAL A 20 -21.07 -6.74 7.70
N HIS A 21 -21.68 -5.58 7.95
CA HIS A 21 -21.44 -4.34 7.21
C HIS A 21 -20.12 -3.71 7.67
N VAL A 22 -19.06 -3.93 6.92
CA VAL A 22 -17.70 -3.48 7.25
C VAL A 22 -17.46 -2.05 6.82
N LEU A 23 -17.90 -1.65 5.62
CA LEU A 23 -17.84 -0.29 5.10
C LEU A 23 -19.26 0.22 4.87
N ARG A 24 -19.55 1.46 5.29
CA ARG A 24 -20.91 2.01 5.38
C ARG A 24 -20.97 3.43 4.79
N GLY A 25 -20.71 3.55 3.48
CA GLY A 25 -20.68 4.83 2.79
C GLY A 25 -19.40 5.59 3.11
N VAL A 26 -18.23 4.98 2.81
CA VAL A 26 -16.93 5.61 3.03
C VAL A 26 -16.62 6.58 1.90
N ASP A 27 -16.32 7.83 2.28
CA ASP A 27 -15.80 8.88 1.41
C ASP A 27 -14.37 9.22 1.81
N LEU A 28 -13.44 9.23 0.85
CA LEU A 28 -12.07 9.70 1.05
C LEU A 28 -11.48 10.25 -0.25
N GLU A 29 -10.47 11.09 -0.09
CA GLU A 29 -9.66 11.60 -1.18
C GLU A 29 -8.20 11.67 -0.72
N VAL A 30 -7.25 11.33 -1.60
CA VAL A 30 -5.81 11.51 -1.40
C VAL A 30 -5.26 12.21 -2.63
N ALA A 31 -4.72 13.40 -2.45
CA ALA A 31 -4.17 14.19 -3.54
C ALA A 31 -2.81 13.63 -4.01
N PRO A 32 -2.42 13.85 -5.28
CA PRO A 32 -1.06 13.60 -5.72
C PRO A 32 -0.05 14.36 -4.84
N GLY A 33 0.97 13.67 -4.37
CA GLY A 33 1.98 14.24 -3.47
C GLY A 33 1.61 14.18 -1.98
N GLU A 34 0.44 13.67 -1.65
CA GLU A 34 -0.04 13.58 -0.28
C GLU A 34 0.24 12.20 0.33
N LEU A 35 0.78 12.20 1.55
CA LEU A 35 0.88 11.01 2.41
C LEU A 35 -0.20 11.08 3.48
N VAL A 36 -1.19 10.19 3.37
CA VAL A 36 -2.32 10.09 4.30
C VAL A 36 -2.22 8.81 5.09
N THR A 37 -2.42 8.88 6.40
CA THR A 37 -2.57 7.66 7.22
C THR A 37 -4.03 7.36 7.50
N LEU A 38 -4.35 6.08 7.57
CA LEU A 38 -5.65 5.55 7.95
C LEU A 38 -5.51 4.77 9.25
N SER A 39 -5.99 5.35 10.35
CA SER A 39 -6.01 4.72 11.65
C SER A 39 -7.38 4.09 11.95
N GLY A 40 -7.46 3.37 13.05
CA GLY A 40 -8.69 2.75 13.52
C GLY A 40 -8.42 1.42 14.22
N PRO A 41 -9.34 0.95 15.07
CA PRO A 41 -9.16 -0.28 15.84
C PRO A 41 -8.96 -1.50 14.93
N SER A 42 -8.41 -2.58 15.49
CA SER A 42 -8.32 -3.86 14.78
C SER A 42 -9.72 -4.32 14.37
N GLY A 43 -9.87 -4.82 13.16
CA GLY A 43 -11.17 -5.24 12.62
C GLY A 43 -12.09 -4.10 12.13
N SER A 44 -11.64 -2.83 12.15
CA SER A 44 -12.46 -1.70 11.65
C SER A 44 -12.71 -1.70 10.14
N GLY A 45 -12.02 -2.55 9.38
CA GLY A 45 -12.17 -2.65 7.93
C GLY A 45 -11.09 -1.98 7.11
N LYS A 46 -9.95 -1.55 7.70
CA LYS A 46 -8.84 -0.89 6.98
C LYS A 46 -8.34 -1.72 5.79
N SER A 47 -8.00 -2.99 6.03
CA SER A 47 -7.53 -3.90 4.96
C SER A 47 -8.60 -4.16 3.90
N ALA A 48 -9.88 -4.27 4.31
CA ALA A 48 -11.00 -4.41 3.39
C ALA A 48 -11.16 -3.15 2.52
N LEU A 49 -11.02 -1.96 3.10
CA LEU A 49 -11.04 -0.70 2.36
C LEU A 49 -9.89 -0.65 1.36
N LEU A 50 -8.66 -0.96 1.77
CA LEU A 50 -7.50 -0.99 0.86
C LEU A 50 -7.69 -1.99 -0.28
N ALA A 51 -8.27 -3.17 -0.01
CA ALA A 51 -8.54 -4.17 -1.04
C ALA A 51 -9.59 -3.67 -2.06
N VAL A 52 -10.63 -2.98 -1.60
CA VAL A 52 -11.64 -2.35 -2.48
C VAL A 52 -11.01 -1.22 -3.29
N LEU A 53 -10.22 -0.35 -2.67
CA LEU A 53 -9.53 0.74 -3.36
C LEU A 53 -8.57 0.23 -4.43
N ALA A 54 -7.86 -0.87 -4.16
CA ALA A 54 -6.95 -1.50 -5.13
C ALA A 54 -7.67 -2.31 -6.23
N GLY A 55 -9.00 -2.47 -6.16
CA GLY A 55 -9.77 -3.28 -7.10
C GLY A 55 -9.63 -4.79 -6.92
N PHE A 56 -9.01 -5.25 -5.82
CA PHE A 56 -8.91 -6.69 -5.47
C PHE A 56 -10.17 -7.23 -4.80
N ASP A 57 -11.00 -6.35 -4.23
CA ASP A 57 -12.34 -6.69 -3.76
C ASP A 57 -13.35 -5.70 -4.35
N ARG A 58 -14.60 -6.14 -4.50
CA ARG A 58 -15.66 -5.35 -5.11
C ARG A 58 -16.47 -4.65 -4.03
N ALA A 59 -16.67 -3.34 -4.17
CA ALA A 59 -17.65 -2.62 -3.37
C ALA A 59 -19.08 -3.10 -3.69
N ASP A 60 -19.96 -3.15 -2.69
CA ASP A 60 -21.39 -3.41 -2.89
C ASP A 60 -22.10 -2.16 -3.42
N ALA A 61 -21.61 -0.97 -3.06
CA ALA A 61 -22.04 0.34 -3.58
C ALA A 61 -20.88 1.34 -3.56
N GLY A 62 -21.06 2.45 -4.26
CA GLY A 62 -20.06 3.52 -4.38
C GLY A 62 -19.13 3.33 -5.57
N ALA A 63 -18.16 4.23 -5.69
CA ALA A 63 -17.18 4.22 -6.77
C ALA A 63 -15.80 4.63 -6.28
N VAL A 64 -14.77 4.04 -6.89
CA VAL A 64 -13.35 4.42 -6.73
C VAL A 64 -12.87 5.05 -8.02
N GLU A 65 -12.18 6.18 -7.92
CA GLU A 65 -11.56 6.90 -9.03
C GLU A 65 -10.06 7.02 -8.75
N MET A 66 -9.23 6.68 -9.73
CA MET A 66 -7.76 6.84 -9.68
C MET A 66 -7.29 7.51 -10.95
N ALA A 67 -6.35 8.45 -10.82
CA ALA A 67 -5.79 9.18 -11.97
C ALA A 67 -6.87 9.83 -12.87
N GLY A 68 -8.06 10.12 -12.32
CA GLY A 68 -9.18 10.70 -13.06
C GLY A 68 -10.11 9.69 -13.76
N GLU A 69 -9.87 8.39 -13.60
CA GLU A 69 -10.68 7.31 -14.19
C GLU A 69 -11.39 6.50 -13.11
N VAL A 70 -12.66 6.14 -13.37
CA VAL A 70 -13.41 5.24 -12.48
C VAL A 70 -12.90 3.82 -12.60
N LEU A 71 -12.56 3.21 -11.48
CA LEU A 71 -12.03 1.86 -11.40
C LEU A 71 -13.13 0.83 -11.70
N THR A 72 -12.96 0.08 -12.79
CA THR A 72 -13.88 -1.02 -13.19
C THR A 72 -13.24 -2.39 -13.10
N SER A 73 -11.91 -2.44 -13.00
CA SER A 73 -11.07 -3.64 -12.87
C SER A 73 -9.80 -3.29 -12.11
N PRO A 74 -9.04 -4.26 -11.59
CA PRO A 74 -7.76 -3.98 -10.95
C PRO A 74 -6.84 -3.16 -11.89
N PRO A 75 -6.32 -2.02 -11.43
CA PRO A 75 -5.46 -1.16 -12.23
C PRO A 75 -4.09 -1.80 -12.48
N SER A 76 -3.36 -1.29 -13.46
CA SER A 76 -1.97 -1.67 -13.66
C SER A 76 -1.09 -1.20 -12.49
N TRP A 77 0.08 -1.80 -12.30
CA TRP A 77 1.01 -1.45 -11.24
C TRP A 77 1.58 -0.02 -11.36
N GLN A 78 1.50 0.58 -12.55
CA GLN A 78 1.85 1.99 -12.77
C GLN A 78 0.78 2.93 -12.19
N VAL A 79 -0.49 2.56 -12.26
CA VAL A 79 -1.58 3.35 -11.70
C VAL A 79 -1.68 3.12 -10.19
N CYS A 80 -1.72 1.87 -9.75
CA CYS A 80 -1.86 1.56 -8.33
C CYS A 80 -0.97 0.40 -7.91
N ALA A 81 -0.17 0.61 -6.87
CA ALA A 81 0.53 -0.45 -6.17
C ALA A 81 -0.09 -0.69 -4.79
N LEU A 82 -0.25 -1.95 -4.43
CA LEU A 82 -0.68 -2.36 -3.08
C LEU A 82 0.46 -3.12 -2.38
N LEU A 83 0.81 -2.67 -1.18
CA LEU A 83 1.56 -3.44 -0.20
C LEU A 83 0.57 -4.03 0.80
N PRO A 84 0.16 -5.29 0.65
CA PRO A 84 -0.77 -5.94 1.57
C PRO A 84 -0.04 -6.42 2.83
N GLN A 85 -0.78 -6.67 3.91
CA GLN A 85 -0.24 -7.26 5.14
C GLN A 85 0.41 -8.63 4.90
N ALA A 86 -0.18 -9.47 4.04
CA ALA A 86 0.46 -10.69 3.54
C ALA A 86 1.34 -10.34 2.33
N LEU A 87 2.62 -10.16 2.51
CA LEU A 87 3.58 -9.51 1.60
C LEU A 87 3.54 -9.96 0.13
N GLY A 88 3.11 -11.19 -0.14
CA GLY A 88 2.91 -11.72 -1.49
C GLY A 88 4.18 -11.74 -2.35
N LEU A 89 5.34 -11.98 -1.75
CA LEU A 89 6.58 -12.22 -2.50
C LEU A 89 6.52 -13.60 -3.17
N ALA A 90 6.96 -13.67 -4.42
CA ALA A 90 7.11 -14.93 -5.14
C ALA A 90 8.31 -15.70 -4.57
N GLY A 91 8.08 -16.90 -4.05
CA GLY A 91 9.10 -17.69 -3.38
C GLY A 91 10.23 -18.17 -4.30
N GLU A 92 9.93 -18.30 -5.60
CA GLU A 92 10.83 -18.74 -6.66
C GLU A 92 11.71 -17.62 -7.23
N LEU A 93 11.48 -16.38 -6.83
CA LEU A 93 12.24 -15.21 -7.25
C LEU A 93 13.10 -14.69 -6.09
N THR A 94 14.30 -14.24 -6.40
CA THR A 94 15.16 -13.52 -5.45
C THR A 94 14.50 -12.23 -5.01
N LEU A 95 15.01 -11.57 -3.95
CA LEU A 95 14.47 -10.28 -3.51
C LEU A 95 14.58 -9.22 -4.61
N ALA A 96 15.70 -9.14 -5.32
CA ALA A 96 15.86 -8.20 -6.42
C ALA A 96 14.88 -8.48 -7.58
N GLU A 97 14.65 -9.73 -7.92
CA GLU A 97 13.69 -10.11 -8.96
C GLU A 97 12.25 -9.83 -8.54
N ASN A 98 11.89 -10.08 -7.28
CA ASN A 98 10.59 -9.69 -6.71
C ASN A 98 10.38 -8.18 -6.82
N VAL A 99 11.38 -7.38 -6.44
CA VAL A 99 11.31 -5.91 -6.53
C VAL A 99 11.21 -5.45 -7.98
N ALA A 100 11.96 -6.05 -8.90
CA ALA A 100 11.93 -5.70 -10.33
C ALA A 100 10.66 -6.14 -11.07
N LEU A 101 9.83 -7.01 -10.48
CA LEU A 101 8.67 -7.60 -11.15
C LEU A 101 7.69 -6.57 -11.75
N PRO A 102 7.31 -5.47 -11.07
CA PRO A 102 6.45 -4.44 -11.67
C PRO A 102 7.06 -3.79 -12.90
N LEU A 103 8.37 -3.56 -12.92
CA LEU A 103 9.07 -2.96 -14.05
C LEU A 103 9.07 -3.89 -15.28
N ARG A 104 9.27 -5.18 -15.03
CA ARG A 104 9.27 -6.21 -16.09
C ARG A 104 7.88 -6.39 -16.69
N LEU A 105 6.84 -6.46 -15.86
CA LEU A 105 5.45 -6.60 -16.30
C LEU A 105 4.90 -5.33 -16.97
N GLY A 106 5.31 -4.16 -16.47
CA GLY A 106 4.90 -2.86 -17.01
C GLY A 106 5.58 -2.47 -18.32
N ARG A 107 6.50 -3.28 -18.86
CA ARG A 107 7.27 -3.01 -20.08
C ARG A 107 8.02 -1.66 -20.07
N THR A 108 8.32 -1.13 -18.89
CA THR A 108 8.99 0.18 -18.71
C THR A 108 10.51 0.10 -18.84
N GLY A 109 11.06 -1.07 -19.21
CA GLY A 109 12.50 -1.26 -19.42
C GLY A 109 13.34 -1.09 -18.14
N GLY A 110 12.74 -1.21 -16.98
CA GLY A 110 13.42 -1.02 -15.70
C GLY A 110 14.44 -2.11 -15.41
N SER A 111 15.65 -1.70 -15.03
CA SER A 111 16.75 -2.59 -14.74
C SER A 111 16.68 -3.16 -13.31
N LEU A 112 17.38 -4.26 -13.10
CA LEU A 112 17.65 -4.80 -11.76
C LEU A 112 18.41 -3.79 -10.87
N ASP A 113 19.15 -2.84 -11.47
CA ASP A 113 19.89 -1.81 -10.75
C ASP A 113 18.95 -0.98 -9.88
N ARG A 114 17.80 -0.55 -10.44
CA ARG A 114 16.80 0.22 -9.67
C ARG A 114 16.21 -0.58 -8.50
N ALA A 115 16.03 -1.88 -8.67
CA ALA A 115 15.58 -2.77 -7.60
C ALA A 115 16.65 -2.87 -6.50
N THR A 116 17.92 -3.04 -6.89
CA THR A 116 19.05 -3.13 -5.97
C THR A 116 19.27 -1.82 -5.20
N GLU A 117 19.21 -0.66 -5.86
CA GLU A 117 19.28 0.65 -5.20
C GLU A 117 18.23 0.82 -4.09
N LEU A 118 16.99 0.38 -4.34
CA LEU A 118 15.92 0.44 -3.33
C LEU A 118 16.15 -0.54 -2.17
N LEU A 119 16.69 -1.73 -2.45
CA LEU A 119 17.07 -2.68 -1.40
C LEU A 119 18.21 -2.14 -0.54
N GLU A 120 19.20 -1.47 -1.14
CA GLU A 120 20.29 -0.78 -0.42
C GLU A 120 19.76 0.33 0.47
N GLU A 121 18.88 1.19 -0.06
CA GLU A 121 18.23 2.26 0.71
C GLU A 121 17.45 1.75 1.91
N LEU A 122 16.82 0.58 1.78
CA LEU A 122 16.10 -0.10 2.85
C LEU A 122 17.01 -0.97 3.73
N GLY A 123 18.35 -0.92 3.54
CA GLY A 123 19.35 -1.60 4.34
C GLY A 123 19.31 -3.13 4.21
N ILE A 124 19.00 -3.64 3.02
CA ILE A 124 19.00 -5.07 2.68
C ILE A 124 19.61 -5.35 1.29
N GLY A 125 20.48 -4.46 0.80
CA GLY A 125 21.12 -4.61 -0.51
C GLY A 125 21.94 -5.88 -0.64
N GLU A 126 22.65 -6.27 0.42
CA GLU A 126 23.44 -7.51 0.49
C GLU A 126 22.59 -8.80 0.38
N LEU A 127 21.26 -8.67 0.56
CA LEU A 127 20.31 -9.78 0.44
C LEU A 127 19.62 -9.85 -0.93
N ALA A 128 19.98 -9.00 -1.87
CA ALA A 128 19.32 -8.86 -3.18
C ALA A 128 19.20 -10.22 -3.94
N GLY A 129 20.23 -11.06 -3.83
CA GLY A 129 20.27 -12.40 -4.44
C GLY A 129 19.64 -13.52 -3.59
N ARG A 130 19.09 -13.23 -2.40
CA ARG A 130 18.45 -14.21 -1.54
C ARG A 130 16.99 -14.43 -1.91
N TYR A 131 16.47 -15.61 -1.63
CA TYR A 131 15.05 -15.94 -1.77
C TYR A 131 14.27 -15.54 -0.52
N PRO A 132 12.96 -15.29 -0.62
CA PRO A 132 12.13 -14.91 0.53
C PRO A 132 12.24 -15.87 1.72
N ALA A 133 12.35 -17.17 1.48
CA ALA A 133 12.49 -18.17 2.53
C ALA A 133 13.83 -18.11 3.31
N GLU A 134 14.84 -17.41 2.78
CA GLU A 134 16.18 -17.31 3.37
C GLU A 134 16.36 -16.07 4.26
N VAL A 135 15.34 -15.20 4.34
CA VAL A 135 15.43 -13.91 5.03
C VAL A 135 14.31 -13.77 6.06
N SER A 136 14.53 -12.90 7.06
CA SER A 136 13.52 -12.64 8.09
C SER A 136 12.27 -11.96 7.51
N TYR A 137 11.15 -12.06 8.24
CA TYR A 137 9.90 -11.42 7.82
C TYR A 137 10.04 -9.89 7.68
N GLY A 138 10.78 -9.21 8.56
CA GLY A 138 11.06 -7.78 8.44
C GLY A 138 11.94 -7.42 7.22
N GLN A 139 12.83 -8.33 6.77
CA GLN A 139 13.58 -8.17 5.53
C GLN A 139 12.68 -8.38 4.32
N GLN A 140 11.78 -9.38 4.36
CA GLN A 140 10.76 -9.57 3.34
C GLN A 140 9.83 -8.35 3.23
N GLN A 141 9.43 -7.75 4.35
CA GLN A 141 8.58 -6.56 4.37
C GLN A 141 9.25 -5.36 3.69
N ARG A 142 10.55 -5.15 3.95
CA ARG A 142 11.33 -4.12 3.25
C ARG A 142 11.42 -4.38 1.74
N ALA A 143 11.63 -5.61 1.32
CA ALA A 143 11.63 -5.98 -0.10
C ALA A 143 10.23 -5.79 -0.74
N ALA A 144 9.15 -6.13 -0.04
CA ALA A 144 7.78 -5.90 -0.51
C ALA A 144 7.45 -4.41 -0.64
N LEU A 145 7.94 -3.56 0.29
CA LEU A 145 7.84 -2.10 0.17
C LEU A 145 8.63 -1.59 -1.05
N ALA A 146 9.87 -2.05 -1.24
CA ALA A 146 10.66 -1.72 -2.43
C ALA A 146 9.92 -2.06 -3.72
N ARG A 147 9.32 -3.27 -3.80
CA ARG A 147 8.50 -3.69 -4.94
C ARG A 147 7.31 -2.78 -5.17
N ALA A 148 6.65 -2.31 -4.13
CA ALA A 148 5.48 -1.44 -4.27
C ALA A 148 5.86 -0.06 -4.85
N VAL A 149 7.05 0.47 -4.55
CA VAL A 149 7.45 1.82 -4.97
C VAL A 149 8.35 1.85 -6.22
N VAL A 150 8.94 0.72 -6.63
CA VAL A 150 9.94 0.68 -7.70
C VAL A 150 9.42 1.24 -9.03
N GLY A 151 8.14 0.95 -9.35
CA GLY A 151 7.46 1.39 -10.57
C GLY A 151 6.99 2.84 -10.55
N ARG A 152 7.18 3.58 -9.45
CA ARG A 152 6.67 4.95 -9.25
C ARG A 152 5.17 5.03 -9.56
N PRO A 153 4.32 4.30 -8.83
CA PRO A 153 2.89 4.29 -9.06
C PRO A 153 2.28 5.68 -8.81
N GLU A 154 1.15 5.97 -9.47
CA GLU A 154 0.38 7.19 -9.20
C GLU A 154 -0.31 7.14 -7.84
N VAL A 155 -0.74 5.93 -7.43
CA VAL A 155 -1.34 5.65 -6.11
C VAL A 155 -0.60 4.51 -5.43
N LEU A 156 -0.22 4.71 -4.17
CA LEU A 156 0.35 3.67 -3.30
C LEU A 156 -0.58 3.42 -2.12
N LEU A 157 -1.04 2.18 -2.00
CA LEU A 157 -1.81 1.70 -0.85
C LEU A 157 -0.91 0.77 -0.04
N ALA A 158 -0.80 0.99 1.27
CA ALA A 158 0.04 0.15 2.13
C ALA A 158 -0.69 -0.24 3.42
N ASP A 159 -0.70 -1.53 3.72
CA ASP A 159 -1.28 -2.09 4.94
C ASP A 159 -0.16 -2.48 5.90
N GLU A 160 -0.03 -1.75 6.99
CA GLU A 160 0.95 -1.92 8.07
C GLU A 160 2.40 -2.05 7.56
N PRO A 161 2.94 -1.10 6.78
CA PRO A 161 4.24 -1.21 6.12
C PRO A 161 5.43 -1.30 7.08
N THR A 162 5.24 -0.97 8.36
CA THR A 162 6.30 -0.96 9.38
C THR A 162 6.08 -1.92 10.55
N ALA A 163 5.01 -2.74 10.53
CA ALA A 163 4.59 -3.56 11.67
C ALA A 163 5.64 -4.57 12.17
N HIS A 164 6.50 -5.07 11.29
CA HIS A 164 7.52 -6.07 11.64
C HIS A 164 8.95 -5.53 11.51
N LEU A 165 9.09 -4.21 11.51
CA LEU A 165 10.38 -3.54 11.45
C LEU A 165 10.84 -3.13 12.85
N ASP A 166 12.12 -3.29 13.11
CA ASP A 166 12.74 -2.78 14.31
C ASP A 166 12.93 -1.26 14.24
N GLN A 167 13.28 -0.64 15.37
CA GLN A 167 13.48 0.81 15.49
C GLN A 167 14.56 1.35 14.54
N ARG A 168 15.48 0.53 14.05
CA ARG A 168 16.54 0.95 13.12
C ARG A 168 16.05 0.93 11.67
N SER A 169 15.18 -0.02 11.32
CA SER A 169 14.70 -0.23 9.97
C SER A 169 13.44 0.59 9.63
N ALA A 170 12.56 0.85 10.61
CA ALA A 170 11.31 1.58 10.39
C ALA A 170 11.53 3.00 9.81
N PRO A 171 12.52 3.81 10.24
CA PRO A 171 12.75 5.13 9.65
C PRO A 171 13.10 5.10 8.15
N ALA A 172 13.79 4.07 7.67
CA ALA A 172 14.09 3.94 6.24
C ALA A 172 12.81 3.68 5.43
N ALA A 173 11.91 2.82 5.93
CA ALA A 173 10.63 2.56 5.30
C ALA A 173 9.75 3.84 5.25
N VAL A 174 9.70 4.61 6.35
CA VAL A 174 8.96 5.88 6.40
C VAL A 174 9.52 6.90 5.39
N ARG A 175 10.87 7.01 5.28
CA ARG A 175 11.48 7.89 4.27
C ARG A 175 11.12 7.48 2.84
N VAL A 176 11.07 6.18 2.54
CA VAL A 176 10.69 5.67 1.21
C VAL A 176 9.25 6.04 0.89
N LEU A 177 8.32 5.89 1.85
CA LEU A 177 6.91 6.31 1.70
C LEU A 177 6.79 7.82 1.47
N ARG A 178 7.47 8.65 2.29
CA ARG A 178 7.45 10.11 2.15
C ARG A 178 8.00 10.54 0.80
N ARG A 179 9.15 9.98 0.40
CA ARG A 179 9.75 10.29 -0.91
C ARG A 179 8.85 9.88 -2.08
N ALA A 180 8.09 8.79 -1.97
CA ALA A 180 7.12 8.43 -2.99
C ALA A 180 6.04 9.51 -3.13
N ALA A 181 5.53 10.01 -2.00
CA ALA A 181 4.58 11.12 -2.01
C ALA A 181 5.23 12.40 -2.57
N ASP A 182 6.41 12.81 -2.10
CA ASP A 182 7.13 13.99 -2.60
C ASP A 182 7.40 13.92 -4.12
N ALA A 183 7.47 12.72 -4.69
CA ALA A 183 7.59 12.48 -6.13
C ALA A 183 6.24 12.55 -6.88
N GLY A 184 5.13 12.87 -6.20
CA GLY A 184 3.80 13.04 -6.80
C GLY A 184 2.85 11.86 -6.62
N CYS A 185 3.25 10.77 -5.97
CA CYS A 185 2.38 9.64 -5.67
C CYS A 185 1.33 10.03 -4.61
N ALA A 186 0.07 9.63 -4.79
CA ALA A 186 -0.95 9.68 -3.73
C ALA A 186 -0.77 8.46 -2.82
N VAL A 187 -0.35 8.66 -1.57
CA VAL A 187 0.02 7.56 -0.66
C VAL A 187 -1.00 7.44 0.47
N LEU A 188 -1.64 6.27 0.59
CA LEU A 188 -2.53 5.93 1.71
C LEU A 188 -1.96 4.75 2.49
N VAL A 189 -1.71 4.96 3.78
CA VAL A 189 -1.10 3.96 4.68
C VAL A 189 -2.05 3.62 5.81
N ALA A 190 -2.57 2.40 5.84
CA ALA A 190 -3.25 1.88 7.02
C ALA A 190 -2.20 1.47 8.06
N THR A 191 -2.23 2.09 9.22
CA THR A 191 -1.27 1.81 10.29
C THR A 191 -1.74 2.29 11.66
N HIS A 192 -1.10 1.76 12.69
CA HIS A 192 -1.22 2.22 14.08
C HIS A 192 0.13 2.75 14.63
N HIS A 193 1.15 2.85 13.78
CA HIS A 193 2.50 3.28 14.18
C HIS A 193 2.64 4.81 14.14
N ASP A 194 2.98 5.41 15.29
CA ASP A 194 3.14 6.86 15.46
C ASP A 194 4.19 7.48 14.52
N GLU A 195 5.24 6.74 14.16
CA GLU A 195 6.28 7.23 13.26
C GLU A 195 5.74 7.54 11.87
N VAL A 196 4.81 6.71 11.37
CA VAL A 196 4.18 6.92 10.08
C VAL A 196 3.18 8.06 10.16
N HIS A 197 2.40 8.14 11.27
CA HIS A 197 1.46 9.26 11.50
C HIS A 197 2.18 10.61 11.53
N ARG A 198 3.35 10.69 12.19
CA ARG A 198 4.16 11.93 12.24
C ARG A 198 4.74 12.37 10.90
N ALA A 199 4.93 11.44 9.97
CA ALA A 199 5.42 11.73 8.62
C ALA A 199 4.30 12.05 7.62
N ALA A 200 3.04 11.83 8.00
CA ALA A 200 1.87 12.05 7.15
C ALA A 200 1.42 13.52 7.17
N ASP A 201 0.83 13.94 6.05
CA ASP A 201 0.25 15.28 5.91
C ASP A 201 -1.08 15.37 6.71
N ARG A 202 -1.82 14.26 6.82
CA ARG A 202 -3.03 14.14 7.65
C ARG A 202 -3.35 12.69 7.98
N THR A 203 -4.22 12.51 8.97
CA THR A 203 -4.73 11.22 9.43
C THR A 203 -6.24 11.12 9.22
N LEU A 204 -6.69 9.99 8.67
CA LEU A 204 -8.08 9.58 8.62
C LEU A 204 -8.33 8.51 9.69
N VAL A 205 -9.51 8.49 10.27
CA VAL A 205 -9.91 7.48 11.26
C VAL A 205 -11.07 6.67 10.73
N LEU A 206 -10.89 5.35 10.58
CA LEU A 206 -11.95 4.42 10.21
C LEU A 206 -12.56 3.81 11.48
N GLY A 207 -13.79 4.20 11.78
CA GLY A 207 -14.56 3.70 12.92
C GLY A 207 -16.02 3.42 12.54
N GLY A 208 -16.57 2.28 13.00
CA GLY A 208 -17.96 1.91 12.70
C GLY A 208 -18.30 1.82 11.21
N GLY A 209 -17.30 1.56 10.35
CA GLY A 209 -17.44 1.48 8.89
C GLY A 209 -17.47 2.85 8.19
N ARG A 210 -17.16 3.95 8.87
CA ARG A 210 -17.14 5.32 8.33
C ARG A 210 -15.80 5.99 8.59
N ILE A 211 -15.44 6.95 7.73
CA ILE A 211 -14.25 7.78 7.93
C ILE A 211 -14.62 9.10 8.61
N SER A 212 -13.76 9.54 9.53
CA SER A 212 -13.69 10.88 10.08
C SER A 212 -12.27 11.42 9.94
N VAL A 213 -12.12 12.74 9.91
CA VAL A 213 -10.81 13.39 9.97
C VAL A 213 -10.36 13.36 11.43
N GLY A 214 -9.13 12.85 11.67
CA GLY A 214 -8.51 12.76 13.00
C GLY A 214 -7.84 14.05 13.43
#